data_096bb7db80297a9f959f493430c498cc
#
_entry.id   096bb7db80297a9f959f493430c498cc
#
_cell.length_a   1.000
_cell.length_b   1.000
_cell.length_c   1.000
_cell.angle_alpha   90.00
_cell.angle_beta   90.00
_cell.angle_gamma   90.00
#
_symmetry.space_group_name_H-M   'P 1'
#
loop_
_entity.id
_entity.type
_entity.pdbx_description
1 polymer ?
#
loop_
_entity_poly.entity_id
_entity_poly.type
_entity_poly.pdbx_seq_one_letter_code
_entity_poly.pdbx_strand_id
1 'polypeptide(L)'
;LDGARPEKLSGNLLLDCLFRPNAADGAFSQTEFRIRQQNLLDTIKAEIDEKRTYALNQARRTAFDGEPAALSPCGTAEEVAALTPASAYAAYQELLRTAGIEIYFVGPAKKAGLADKLRRAFAAIPDRKPQPLCAIAPSPAKPEPQEVHELLPVAQCKLVLLWKTAYENPWVLAMLSAVFGGTPSSKLFANVREKMSLCYY
;
A
#
# COMPACT_ATOMS: atom_id res chain seq x y z
N LEU A 1 -32.13 15.36 -6.16
CA LEU A 1 -31.37 14.42 -7.05
C LEU A 1 -32.38 13.83 -8.04
N ASP A 2 -32.87 14.67 -8.95
CA ASP A 2 -33.92 14.36 -9.89
C ASP A 2 -33.44 13.36 -10.94
N GLY A 3 -33.94 12.12 -10.87
CA GLY A 3 -33.95 11.14 -11.96
C GLY A 3 -32.62 10.62 -12.48
N ALA A 4 -31.49 11.04 -11.91
CA ALA A 4 -30.18 10.54 -12.31
C ALA A 4 -29.97 9.14 -11.72
N ARG A 5 -29.77 8.15 -12.59
CA ARG A 5 -29.45 6.79 -12.17
C ARG A 5 -28.11 6.77 -11.43
N PRO A 6 -28.05 6.24 -10.19
CA PRO A 6 -26.83 6.26 -9.36
C PRO A 6 -25.60 5.69 -10.06
N GLU A 7 -25.79 4.65 -10.89
CA GLU A 7 -24.73 4.03 -11.68
C GLU A 7 -24.13 4.93 -12.75
N LYS A 8 -24.93 5.84 -13.33
CA LYS A 8 -24.43 6.81 -14.31
C LYS A 8 -23.61 7.89 -13.62
N LEU A 9 -24.06 8.35 -12.44
CA LEU A 9 -23.34 9.34 -11.62
C LEU A 9 -22.00 8.81 -11.15
N SER A 10 -21.99 7.63 -10.53
CA SER A 10 -20.75 7.03 -10.00
C SER A 10 -19.76 6.69 -11.12
N GLY A 11 -20.22 6.14 -12.24
CA GLY A 11 -19.37 5.86 -13.40
C GLY A 11 -18.81 7.13 -14.06
N ASN A 12 -19.61 8.22 -14.12
CA ASN A 12 -19.12 9.50 -14.63
C ASN A 12 -18.07 10.11 -13.69
N LEU A 13 -18.37 10.15 -12.39
CA LEU A 13 -17.45 10.69 -11.39
C LEU A 13 -16.11 9.94 -11.41
N LEU A 14 -16.12 8.61 -11.47
CA LEU A 14 -14.90 7.81 -11.58
C LEU A 14 -14.10 8.18 -12.83
N LEU A 15 -14.74 8.31 -13.98
CA LEU A 15 -14.08 8.67 -15.24
C LEU A 15 -13.57 10.11 -15.22
N ASP A 16 -14.32 11.05 -14.64
CA ASP A 16 -13.89 12.43 -14.50
C ASP A 16 -12.67 12.54 -13.57
N CYS A 17 -12.66 11.83 -12.45
CA CYS A 17 -11.50 11.76 -11.56
C CYS A 17 -10.26 11.14 -12.25
N LEU A 18 -10.46 10.12 -13.07
CA LEU A 18 -9.37 9.41 -13.75
C LEU A 18 -8.87 10.10 -15.01
N PHE A 19 -9.73 10.78 -15.77
CA PHE A 19 -9.36 11.31 -17.08
C PHE A 19 -9.41 12.83 -17.21
N ARG A 20 -9.90 13.50 -16.16
CA ARG A 20 -9.97 14.99 -16.10
C ARG A 20 -9.38 15.49 -14.80
N PRO A 21 -8.14 15.12 -14.48
CA PRO A 21 -7.48 15.66 -13.30
C PRO A 21 -7.32 17.17 -13.43
N ASN A 22 -7.17 17.86 -12.31
CA ASN A 22 -6.86 19.29 -12.30
C ASN A 22 -5.39 19.50 -12.71
N ALA A 23 -5.17 19.49 -14.03
CA ALA A 23 -3.88 19.61 -14.67
C ALA A 23 -3.98 20.47 -15.93
N ALA A 24 -2.95 21.26 -16.19
CA ALA A 24 -2.78 22.07 -17.39
C ALA A 24 -1.32 22.06 -17.82
N ASP A 25 -1.06 22.20 -19.11
CA ASP A 25 0.29 22.33 -19.70
C ASP A 25 1.26 21.19 -19.26
N GLY A 26 0.74 19.97 -19.11
CA GLY A 26 1.53 18.81 -18.73
C GLY A 26 1.92 18.73 -17.25
N ALA A 27 1.23 19.46 -16.37
CA ALA A 27 1.48 19.47 -14.94
C ALA A 27 0.18 19.53 -14.12
N PHE A 28 0.18 18.95 -12.93
CA PHE A 28 -0.89 19.15 -11.96
C PHE A 28 -0.91 20.59 -11.44
N SER A 29 -2.08 21.04 -10.94
CA SER A 29 -2.21 22.32 -10.26
C SER A 29 -1.16 22.48 -9.16
N GLN A 30 -0.33 23.53 -9.22
CA GLN A 30 0.75 23.79 -8.28
C GLN A 30 0.25 23.91 -6.84
N THR A 31 -0.89 24.55 -6.63
CA THR A 31 -1.46 24.75 -5.29
C THR A 31 -1.89 23.41 -4.68
N GLU A 32 -2.62 22.60 -5.43
CA GLU A 32 -3.10 21.31 -4.95
C GLU A 32 -1.96 20.31 -4.77
N PHE A 33 -0.98 20.32 -5.68
CA PHE A 33 0.20 19.51 -5.58
C PHE A 33 0.96 19.78 -4.27
N ARG A 34 1.21 21.07 -3.95
CA ARG A 34 1.91 21.44 -2.70
C ARG A 34 1.18 20.96 -1.45
N ILE A 35 -0.15 21.09 -1.43
CA ILE A 35 -0.94 20.59 -0.29
C ILE A 35 -0.77 19.09 -0.15
N ARG A 36 -0.85 18.33 -1.24
CA ARG A 36 -0.69 16.86 -1.22
C ARG A 36 0.72 16.44 -0.88
N GLN A 37 1.72 17.10 -1.43
CA GLN A 37 3.13 16.87 -1.10
C GLN A 37 3.39 17.09 0.39
N GLN A 38 2.91 18.20 0.96
CA GLN A 38 3.07 18.48 2.39
C GLN A 38 2.35 17.43 3.24
N ASN A 39 1.11 17.09 2.92
CA ASN A 39 0.38 16.05 3.63
C ASN A 39 1.10 14.70 3.61
N LEU A 40 1.73 14.34 2.49
CA LEU A 40 2.49 13.10 2.37
C LEU A 40 3.77 13.14 3.21
N LEU A 41 4.49 14.27 3.20
CA LEU A 41 5.66 14.49 4.07
C LEU A 41 5.30 14.42 5.56
N ASP A 42 4.16 14.99 5.94
CA ASP A 42 3.67 14.93 7.31
C ASP A 42 3.27 13.49 7.70
N THR A 43 2.68 12.74 6.78
CA THR A 43 2.38 11.31 6.98
C THR A 43 3.65 10.49 7.19
N ILE A 44 4.69 10.72 6.38
CA ILE A 44 5.98 10.04 6.52
C ILE A 44 6.62 10.36 7.87
N LYS A 45 6.60 11.63 8.28
CA LYS A 45 7.14 12.06 9.59
C LYS A 45 6.36 11.46 10.75
N ALA A 46 5.04 11.38 10.63
CA ALA A 46 4.16 10.83 11.68
C ALA A 46 4.22 9.30 11.77
N GLU A 47 4.85 8.59 10.83
CA GLU A 47 4.99 7.13 10.89
C GLU A 47 5.60 6.66 12.22
N ILE A 48 6.58 7.42 12.73
CA ILE A 48 7.25 7.10 14.00
C ILE A 48 6.34 7.24 15.22
N ASP A 49 5.25 8.01 15.13
CA ASP A 49 4.35 8.24 16.27
C ASP A 49 3.51 7.00 16.58
N GLU A 50 3.16 6.22 15.54
CA GLU A 50 2.50 4.94 15.69
C GLU A 50 3.53 3.82 15.86
N LYS A 51 4.06 3.67 17.08
CA LYS A 51 5.21 2.80 17.40
C LYS A 51 5.05 1.35 16.95
N ARG A 52 3.83 0.81 16.97
CA ARG A 52 3.58 -0.56 16.53
C ARG A 52 3.74 -0.69 15.01
N THR A 53 3.11 0.19 14.27
CA THR A 53 3.19 0.22 12.80
C THR A 53 4.61 0.51 12.34
N TYR A 54 5.29 1.44 13.02
CA TYR A 54 6.69 1.76 12.79
C TYR A 54 7.59 0.52 12.93
N ALA A 55 7.49 -0.19 14.06
CA ALA A 55 8.28 -1.40 14.31
C ALA A 55 8.01 -2.51 13.27
N LEU A 56 6.74 -2.70 12.87
CA LEU A 56 6.36 -3.64 11.80
C LEU A 56 6.98 -3.26 10.45
N ASN A 57 6.96 -1.97 10.11
CA ASN A 57 7.56 -1.47 8.87
C ASN A 57 9.09 -1.63 8.87
N GLN A 58 9.75 -1.37 9.99
CA GLN A 58 11.20 -1.62 10.12
C GLN A 58 11.55 -3.10 9.96
N ALA A 59 10.81 -4.00 10.61
CA ALA A 59 10.99 -5.43 10.45
C ALA A 59 10.80 -5.87 8.99
N ARG A 60 9.78 -5.32 8.31
CA ARG A 60 9.54 -5.60 6.89
C ARG A 60 10.67 -5.08 6.00
N ARG A 61 11.16 -3.85 6.22
CA ARG A 61 12.29 -3.28 5.47
C ARG A 61 13.54 -4.14 5.63
N THR A 62 13.82 -4.62 6.85
CA THR A 62 14.97 -5.48 7.12
C THR A 62 14.84 -6.87 6.46
N ALA A 63 13.66 -7.49 6.56
CA ALA A 63 13.45 -8.84 6.06
C ALA A 63 13.41 -8.91 4.52
N PHE A 64 12.93 -7.86 3.87
CA PHE A 64 12.75 -7.78 2.42
C PHE A 64 13.70 -6.76 1.76
N ASP A 65 14.82 -6.45 2.39
CA ASP A 65 15.82 -5.54 1.86
C ASP A 65 16.21 -5.90 0.42
N GLY A 66 16.16 -4.90 -0.47
CA GLY A 66 16.36 -5.08 -1.91
C GLY A 66 15.15 -5.63 -2.68
N GLU A 67 14.03 -5.92 -2.03
CA GLU A 67 12.80 -6.39 -2.67
C GLU A 67 11.72 -5.29 -2.69
N PRO A 68 10.79 -5.32 -3.66
CA PRO A 68 9.65 -4.38 -3.68
C PRO A 68 8.82 -4.39 -2.40
N ALA A 69 8.78 -5.53 -1.69
CA ALA A 69 8.07 -5.65 -0.41
C ALA A 69 8.66 -4.77 0.70
N ALA A 70 9.92 -4.35 0.61
CA ALA A 70 10.55 -3.42 1.55
C ALA A 70 10.12 -1.97 1.33
N LEU A 71 9.63 -1.63 0.13
CA LEU A 71 9.33 -0.26 -0.23
C LEU A 71 8.13 0.27 0.59
N SER A 72 8.26 1.51 1.05
CA SER A 72 7.15 2.23 1.65
C SER A 72 6.15 2.65 0.57
N PRO A 73 4.84 2.47 0.76
CA PRO A 73 3.84 3.02 -0.15
C PRO A 73 3.89 4.54 -0.28
N CYS A 74 4.43 5.22 0.73
CA CYS A 74 4.59 6.67 0.76
C CYS A 74 5.93 7.16 0.17
N GLY A 75 6.84 6.24 -0.21
CA GLY A 75 8.21 6.60 -0.56
C GLY A 75 9.04 7.10 0.63
N THR A 76 10.11 7.81 0.35
CA THR A 76 10.93 8.51 1.34
C THR A 76 10.65 10.01 1.34
N ALA A 77 11.02 10.71 2.41
CA ALA A 77 10.84 12.15 2.49
C ALA A 77 11.65 12.88 1.40
N GLU A 78 12.84 12.39 1.09
CA GLU A 78 13.73 12.93 0.04
C GLU A 78 13.10 12.77 -1.34
N GLU A 79 12.57 11.57 -1.66
CA GLU A 79 11.88 11.31 -2.92
C GLU A 79 10.66 12.21 -3.08
N VAL A 80 9.83 12.30 -2.03
CA VAL A 80 8.62 13.14 -2.05
C VAL A 80 8.97 14.62 -2.20
N ALA A 81 10.01 15.11 -1.51
CA ALA A 81 10.46 16.50 -1.63
C ALA A 81 11.00 16.84 -3.03
N ALA A 82 11.57 15.87 -3.73
CA ALA A 82 12.08 16.03 -5.09
C ALA A 82 11.00 16.03 -6.18
N LEU A 83 9.77 15.58 -5.86
CA LEU A 83 8.67 15.56 -6.82
C LEU A 83 8.26 16.96 -7.25
N THR A 84 7.87 17.08 -8.51
CA THR A 84 7.30 18.28 -9.09
C THR A 84 5.90 18.00 -9.65
N PRO A 85 5.03 19.00 -9.86
CA PRO A 85 3.74 18.81 -10.52
C PRO A 85 3.85 18.13 -11.88
N ALA A 86 4.89 18.46 -12.64
CA ALA A 86 5.14 17.87 -13.96
C ALA A 86 5.59 16.41 -13.87
N SER A 87 6.53 16.07 -12.97
CA SER A 87 6.98 14.70 -12.79
C SER A 87 5.85 13.79 -12.28
N ALA A 88 5.03 14.28 -11.37
CA ALA A 88 3.87 13.54 -10.87
C ALA A 88 2.82 13.32 -11.98
N TYR A 89 2.58 14.33 -12.83
CA TYR A 89 1.66 14.19 -13.95
C TYR A 89 2.18 13.21 -15.01
N ALA A 90 3.47 13.23 -15.31
CA ALA A 90 4.09 12.28 -16.21
C ALA A 90 3.98 10.83 -15.69
N ALA A 91 4.23 10.61 -14.40
CA ALA A 91 4.06 9.30 -13.76
C ALA A 91 2.60 8.81 -13.79
N TYR A 92 1.64 9.71 -13.56
CA TYR A 92 0.21 9.40 -13.69
C TYR A 92 -0.16 8.98 -15.12
N GLN A 93 0.33 9.68 -16.12
CA GLN A 93 0.10 9.33 -17.53
C GLN A 93 0.70 7.98 -17.89
N GLU A 94 1.91 7.71 -17.41
CA GLU A 94 2.57 6.43 -17.62
C GLU A 94 1.79 5.29 -16.94
N LEU A 95 1.32 5.49 -15.71
CA LEU A 95 0.50 4.53 -15.01
C LEU A 95 -0.78 4.20 -15.79
N LEU A 96 -1.48 5.19 -16.35
CA LEU A 96 -2.67 4.95 -17.16
C LEU A 96 -2.37 4.14 -18.43
N ARG A 97 -1.18 4.32 -19.02
CA ARG A 97 -0.76 3.59 -20.23
C ARG A 97 -0.34 2.16 -19.94
N THR A 98 0.30 1.90 -18.82
CA THR A 98 1.01 0.64 -18.55
C THR A 98 0.37 -0.25 -17.49
N ALA A 99 -0.42 0.30 -16.58
CA ALA A 99 -1.01 -0.50 -15.50
C ALA A 99 -2.06 -1.50 -16.00
N GLY A 100 -2.04 -2.71 -15.45
CA GLY A 100 -3.16 -3.63 -15.47
C GLY A 100 -4.27 -3.07 -14.58
N ILE A 101 -5.48 -2.93 -15.11
CA ILE A 101 -6.59 -2.32 -14.37
C ILE A 101 -7.72 -3.32 -14.24
N GLU A 102 -8.11 -3.60 -13.01
CA GLU A 102 -9.29 -4.37 -12.67
C GLU A 102 -10.30 -3.45 -11.99
N ILE A 103 -11.56 -3.55 -12.40
CA ILE A 103 -12.64 -2.73 -11.86
C ILE A 103 -13.72 -3.62 -11.29
N TYR A 104 -13.95 -3.49 -9.98
CA TYR A 104 -14.99 -4.20 -9.26
C TYR A 104 -16.16 -3.25 -9.00
N PHE A 105 -17.35 -3.64 -9.40
CA PHE A 105 -18.58 -2.90 -9.13
C PHE A 105 -19.54 -3.74 -8.30
N VAL A 106 -19.92 -3.21 -7.14
CA VAL A 106 -20.94 -3.79 -6.26
C VAL A 106 -22.08 -2.79 -6.11
N GLY A 107 -23.29 -3.18 -6.51
CA GLY A 107 -24.45 -2.30 -6.43
C GLY A 107 -25.65 -2.81 -7.22
N PRO A 108 -26.82 -2.17 -7.10
CA PRO A 108 -28.07 -2.59 -7.71
C PRO A 108 -28.19 -2.31 -9.22
N ALA A 109 -27.14 -1.78 -9.85
CA ALA A 109 -27.16 -1.31 -11.23
C ALA A 109 -27.14 -2.41 -12.29
N LYS A 110 -27.70 -2.13 -13.48
CA LYS A 110 -27.55 -2.97 -14.67
C LYS A 110 -26.11 -2.88 -15.19
N LYS A 111 -25.36 -3.99 -15.05
CA LYS A 111 -23.92 -4.10 -15.26
C LYS A 111 -23.42 -3.73 -16.67
N ALA A 112 -24.19 -4.05 -17.72
CA ALA A 112 -23.72 -3.99 -19.11
C ALA A 112 -23.31 -2.56 -19.56
N GLY A 113 -24.12 -1.56 -19.33
CA GLY A 113 -23.87 -0.20 -19.81
C GLY A 113 -22.68 0.48 -19.12
N LEU A 114 -22.46 0.21 -17.83
CA LEU A 114 -21.31 0.74 -17.08
C LEU A 114 -20.00 0.08 -17.53
N ALA A 115 -19.99 -1.23 -17.66
CA ALA A 115 -18.83 -1.99 -18.11
C ALA A 115 -18.37 -1.54 -19.51
N ASP A 116 -19.29 -1.37 -20.45
CA ASP A 116 -18.97 -0.92 -21.81
C ASP A 116 -18.47 0.52 -21.85
N LYS A 117 -19.02 1.37 -20.97
CA LYS A 117 -18.54 2.74 -20.84
C LYS A 117 -17.10 2.79 -20.33
N LEU A 118 -16.79 2.02 -19.28
CA LEU A 118 -15.45 1.92 -18.72
C LEU A 118 -14.46 1.35 -19.74
N ARG A 119 -14.80 0.23 -20.40
CA ARG A 119 -13.94 -0.35 -21.45
C ARG A 119 -13.61 0.64 -22.55
N ARG A 120 -14.61 1.38 -23.04
CA ARG A 120 -14.39 2.39 -24.09
C ARG A 120 -13.49 3.52 -23.62
N ALA A 121 -13.65 3.99 -22.38
CA ALA A 121 -12.82 5.05 -21.82
C ALA A 121 -11.35 4.63 -21.72
N PHE A 122 -11.07 3.42 -21.23
CA PHE A 122 -9.69 2.91 -21.18
C PHE A 122 -9.12 2.55 -22.55
N ALA A 123 -9.93 2.05 -23.47
CA ALA A 123 -9.50 1.79 -24.85
C ALA A 123 -9.15 3.06 -25.64
N ALA A 124 -9.67 4.20 -25.23
CA ALA A 124 -9.37 5.48 -25.85
C ALA A 124 -8.04 6.11 -25.37
N ILE A 125 -7.35 5.52 -24.41
CA ILE A 125 -6.02 6.00 -23.98
C ILE A 125 -5.00 5.71 -25.08
N PRO A 126 -4.32 6.74 -25.62
CA PRO A 126 -3.31 6.55 -26.64
C PRO A 126 -2.17 5.65 -26.17
N ASP A 127 -1.70 4.78 -27.05
CA ASP A 127 -0.55 3.89 -26.82
C ASP A 127 -0.63 3.04 -25.54
N ARG A 128 -1.86 2.73 -25.09
CA ARG A 128 -2.06 1.89 -23.91
C ARG A 128 -1.57 0.45 -24.20
N LYS A 129 -0.56 0.04 -23.44
CA LYS A 129 0.02 -1.31 -23.47
C LYS A 129 0.16 -1.80 -22.02
N PRO A 130 -0.87 -2.42 -21.45
CA PRO A 130 -0.79 -2.95 -20.10
C PRO A 130 0.37 -3.92 -19.97
N GLN A 131 1.24 -3.65 -19.02
CA GLN A 131 2.33 -4.56 -18.67
C GLN A 131 1.77 -5.73 -17.86
N PRO A 132 2.24 -6.96 -18.11
CA PRO A 132 1.90 -8.07 -17.23
C PRO A 132 2.40 -7.80 -15.81
N LEU A 133 1.67 -8.28 -14.82
CA LEU A 133 2.18 -8.27 -13.46
C LEU A 133 3.50 -9.04 -13.42
N CYS A 134 4.55 -8.37 -13.00
CA CYS A 134 5.84 -9.03 -12.81
C CYS A 134 5.69 -9.99 -11.62
N ALA A 135 5.92 -11.28 -11.86
CA ALA A 135 6.03 -12.23 -10.76
C ALA A 135 7.35 -11.93 -10.03
N ILE A 136 7.24 -11.39 -8.84
CA ILE A 136 8.39 -11.14 -7.98
C ILE A 136 8.68 -12.46 -7.27
N ALA A 137 9.76 -13.13 -7.66
CA ALA A 137 10.26 -14.23 -6.87
C ALA A 137 10.84 -13.68 -5.57
N PRO A 138 10.33 -14.11 -4.40
CA PRO A 138 10.90 -13.66 -3.13
C PRO A 138 12.33 -14.17 -3.02
N SER A 139 13.25 -13.34 -2.55
CA SER A 139 14.61 -13.78 -2.24
C SER A 139 14.58 -14.79 -1.09
N PRO A 140 15.54 -15.73 -1.01
CA PRO A 140 15.62 -16.69 0.08
C PRO A 140 15.79 -15.97 1.44
N ALA A 141 15.40 -16.65 2.51
CA ALA A 141 15.67 -16.15 3.85
C ALA A 141 17.18 -16.02 4.07
N LYS A 142 17.61 -14.99 4.80
CA LYS A 142 19.01 -14.83 5.18
C LYS A 142 19.42 -15.98 6.12
N PRO A 143 20.65 -16.52 6.01
CA PRO A 143 21.08 -17.65 6.81
C PRO A 143 21.16 -17.32 8.31
N GLU A 144 21.49 -16.06 8.63
CA GLU A 144 21.60 -15.59 10.00
C GLU A 144 20.45 -14.66 10.37
N PRO A 145 19.97 -14.71 11.64
CA PRO A 145 19.00 -13.75 12.13
C PRO A 145 19.53 -12.33 11.98
N GLN A 146 18.62 -11.43 11.58
CA GLN A 146 18.93 -10.00 11.52
C GLN A 146 18.27 -9.31 12.70
N GLU A 147 19.04 -8.53 13.45
CA GLU A 147 18.55 -7.76 14.58
C GLU A 147 18.72 -6.27 14.30
N VAL A 148 17.66 -5.51 14.50
CA VAL A 148 17.68 -4.04 14.42
C VAL A 148 17.18 -3.49 15.75
N HIS A 149 17.99 -2.68 16.39
CA HIS A 149 17.67 -2.01 17.64
C HIS A 149 17.60 -0.52 17.41
N GLU A 150 16.50 0.08 17.81
CA GLU A 150 16.28 1.52 17.72
C GLU A 150 15.84 2.07 19.07
N LEU A 151 16.58 3.05 19.58
CA LEU A 151 16.28 3.69 20.86
C LEU A 151 15.40 4.91 20.65
N LEU A 152 14.18 4.83 21.13
CA LEU A 152 13.22 5.92 21.11
C LEU A 152 12.83 6.32 22.55
N PRO A 153 12.47 7.58 22.80
CA PRO A 153 12.04 8.05 24.12
C PRO A 153 10.61 7.59 24.41
N VAL A 154 10.43 6.29 24.64
CA VAL A 154 9.13 5.66 24.89
C VAL A 154 9.17 4.83 26.15
N ALA A 155 8.03 4.76 26.87
CA ALA A 155 7.90 3.97 28.09
C ALA A 155 7.81 2.46 27.83
N GLN A 156 7.43 2.04 26.64
CA GLN A 156 7.26 0.62 26.27
C GLN A 156 8.02 0.31 25.00
N CYS A 157 8.85 -0.72 25.03
CA CYS A 157 9.47 -1.24 23.83
C CYS A 157 8.46 -2.00 22.95
N LYS A 158 8.73 -2.07 21.67
CA LYS A 158 8.01 -2.89 20.71
C LYS A 158 8.99 -3.90 20.11
N LEU A 159 8.69 -5.18 20.25
CA LEU A 159 9.45 -6.27 19.63
C LEU A 159 8.63 -6.84 18.50
N VAL A 160 9.23 -6.95 17.33
CA VAL A 160 8.66 -7.64 16.17
C VAL A 160 9.58 -8.80 15.79
N LEU A 161 9.00 -9.97 15.70
CA LEU A 161 9.65 -11.16 15.19
C LEU A 161 9.05 -11.49 13.83
N LEU A 162 9.88 -11.56 12.80
CA LEU A 162 9.46 -11.84 11.43
C LEU A 162 10.24 -13.05 10.90
N TRP A 163 9.53 -14.03 10.33
CA TRP A 163 10.11 -15.17 9.66
C TRP A 163 9.77 -15.14 8.18
N LYS A 164 10.77 -15.25 7.33
CA LYS A 164 10.62 -15.42 5.90
C LYS A 164 10.72 -16.92 5.58
N THR A 165 9.80 -17.42 4.80
CA THR A 165 9.74 -18.86 4.44
C THR A 165 9.41 -19.02 2.97
N ALA A 166 9.94 -20.06 2.34
CA ALA A 166 9.56 -20.51 1.02
C ALA A 166 8.31 -21.42 1.00
N TYR A 167 7.71 -21.69 2.16
CA TYR A 167 6.52 -22.52 2.25
C TYR A 167 5.30 -21.78 1.69
N GLU A 168 4.65 -22.36 0.69
CA GLU A 168 3.65 -21.65 -0.12
C GLU A 168 2.21 -21.75 0.40
N ASN A 169 1.90 -22.69 1.33
CA ASN A 169 0.53 -22.84 1.79
C ASN A 169 0.15 -21.78 2.84
N PRO A 170 -0.66 -20.76 2.47
CA PRO A 170 -0.99 -19.66 3.37
C PRO A 170 -1.83 -20.08 4.57
N TRP A 171 -2.63 -21.14 4.45
CA TRP A 171 -3.47 -21.64 5.54
C TRP A 171 -2.64 -22.28 6.64
N VAL A 172 -1.61 -23.06 6.27
CA VAL A 172 -0.68 -23.64 7.25
C VAL A 172 0.14 -22.55 7.93
N LEU A 173 0.58 -21.54 7.20
CA LEU A 173 1.27 -20.39 7.78
C LEU A 173 0.40 -19.60 8.73
N ALA A 174 -0.88 -19.40 8.38
CA ALA A 174 -1.84 -18.74 9.26
C ALA A 174 -2.08 -19.53 10.56
N MET A 175 -2.21 -20.86 10.46
CA MET A 175 -2.33 -21.74 11.64
C MET A 175 -1.07 -21.70 12.49
N LEU A 176 0.12 -21.78 11.88
CA LEU A 176 1.39 -21.67 12.59
C LEU A 176 1.48 -20.33 13.34
N SER A 177 1.14 -19.23 12.68
CA SER A 177 1.10 -17.92 13.30
C SER A 177 0.15 -17.87 14.49
N ALA A 178 -1.07 -18.40 14.34
CA ALA A 178 -2.05 -18.46 15.42
C ALA A 178 -1.56 -19.24 16.63
N VAL A 179 -0.97 -20.42 16.42
CA VAL A 179 -0.43 -21.27 17.50
C VAL A 179 0.79 -20.64 18.16
N PHE A 180 1.64 -19.98 17.38
CA PHE A 180 2.89 -19.42 17.89
C PHE A 180 2.71 -18.11 18.64
N GLY A 181 2.02 -17.13 18.06
CA GLY A 181 1.92 -15.78 18.65
C GLY A 181 0.64 -15.01 18.36
N GLY A 182 -0.22 -15.49 17.47
CA GLY A 182 -1.36 -14.73 16.95
C GLY A 182 -2.64 -14.78 17.77
N THR A 183 -2.68 -15.54 18.86
CA THR A 183 -3.89 -15.71 19.70
C THR A 183 -3.58 -15.62 21.20
N PRO A 184 -4.57 -15.33 22.06
CA PRO A 184 -4.39 -15.37 23.52
C PRO A 184 -3.99 -16.75 24.06
N SER A 185 -4.22 -17.83 23.32
CA SER A 185 -3.81 -19.19 23.69
C SER A 185 -2.48 -19.61 23.06
N SER A 186 -1.79 -18.69 22.39
CA SER A 186 -0.54 -18.98 21.69
C SER A 186 0.63 -19.22 22.65
N LYS A 187 1.65 -19.90 22.15
CA LYS A 187 2.86 -20.20 22.94
C LYS A 187 3.59 -18.96 23.43
N LEU A 188 3.70 -17.93 22.59
CA LEU A 188 4.32 -16.67 23.00
C LEU A 188 3.49 -15.96 24.05
N PHE A 189 2.19 -15.88 23.88
CA PHE A 189 1.31 -15.28 24.87
C PHE A 189 1.41 -15.97 26.23
N ALA A 190 1.26 -17.30 26.28
CA ALA A 190 1.35 -18.06 27.52
C ALA A 190 2.72 -17.92 28.21
N ASN A 191 3.81 -17.87 27.46
CA ASN A 191 5.14 -17.79 28.05
C ASN A 191 5.54 -16.34 28.39
N VAL A 192 5.38 -15.40 27.45
CA VAL A 192 5.88 -14.03 27.62
C VAL A 192 4.94 -13.19 28.49
N ARG A 193 3.63 -13.30 28.27
CA ARG A 193 2.65 -12.55 29.06
C ARG A 193 2.33 -13.21 30.38
N GLU A 194 1.87 -14.46 30.36
CA GLU A 194 1.33 -15.09 31.57
C GLU A 194 2.41 -15.53 32.55
N LYS A 195 3.47 -16.19 32.07
CA LYS A 195 4.54 -16.66 32.94
C LYS A 195 5.57 -15.61 33.30
N MET A 196 5.96 -14.77 32.31
CA MET A 196 7.06 -13.81 32.49
C MET A 196 6.57 -12.38 32.77
N SER A 197 5.30 -12.08 32.54
CA SER A 197 4.68 -10.75 32.72
C SER A 197 5.40 -9.61 31.99
N LEU A 198 6.02 -9.91 30.83
CA LEU A 198 6.83 -8.96 30.08
C LEU A 198 6.02 -8.10 29.10
N CYS A 199 4.79 -8.49 28.75
CA CYS A 199 3.92 -7.71 27.86
C CYS A 199 2.45 -7.88 28.25
N TYR A 200 1.61 -6.97 27.72
CA TYR A 200 0.16 -7.06 27.92
C TYR A 200 -0.59 -7.64 26.72
N TYR A 201 0.01 -7.65 25.53
CA TYR A 201 -0.57 -8.15 24.27
C TYR A 201 0.53 -8.55 23.29
#